data_3af8a5b32dcd19109cbf13b90c856d14
#
_entry.id   3af8a5b32dcd19109cbf13b90c856d14
#
_cell.length_a   1.000
_cell.length_b   1.000
_cell.length_c   1.000
_cell.angle_alpha   90.00
_cell.angle_beta   90.00
_cell.angle_gamma   90.00
#
_symmetry.space_group_name_H-M   'P 1'
#
loop_
_entity.id
_entity.type
_entity.pdbx_description
1 polymer ?
#
loop_
_entity_poly.entity_id
_entity_poly.type
_entity_poly.pdbx_seq_one_letter_code
_entity_poly.pdbx_strand_id
1 'polypeptide(L)'
;MCIRDRDNPSKKLYVWFDAVVGYLSASIEWAHRSGNPEAWKDFWQDPATEGYYFMGKDNITFHSQIWPAELLGYAGKGAKGGTAGELGELNLPTEVVSSEFLTMSGSKFSSSKGVVIYVKDFLAEFGPDPLRYFIAVAGPENNDTDFTWDEFVRRVNNELANGWGNLVTVSYTHLRAHETVLD
;
A
#
# COMPACT_ATOMS: atom_id res chain seq x y z
N MET A 1 3.17 -20.88 -0.16
CA MET A 1 3.58 -21.67 -1.35
C MET A 1 5.08 -21.89 -1.25
N CYS A 2 5.60 -23.05 -1.56
CA CYS A 2 7.04 -23.32 -1.49
C CYS A 2 7.51 -23.86 -2.84
N ILE A 3 8.65 -23.35 -3.31
CA ILE A 3 9.30 -23.80 -4.55
C ILE A 3 10.21 -24.96 -4.20
N ARG A 4 10.15 -26.06 -4.98
CA ARG A 4 11.08 -27.20 -4.80
C ARG A 4 12.44 -26.83 -5.38
N ASP A 5 13.48 -27.06 -4.59
CA ASP A 5 14.85 -26.97 -5.05
C ASP A 5 15.15 -28.14 -6.03
N ARG A 6 15.72 -27.84 -7.18
CA ARG A 6 16.06 -28.85 -8.21
C ARG A 6 17.14 -29.82 -7.72
N ASP A 7 18.14 -29.28 -7.02
CA ASP A 7 19.31 -30.05 -6.57
C ASP A 7 19.07 -30.74 -5.22
N ASN A 8 18.05 -30.29 -4.49
CA ASN A 8 17.64 -30.84 -3.19
C ASN A 8 16.12 -31.03 -3.13
N PRO A 9 15.56 -32.07 -3.78
CA PRO A 9 14.11 -32.27 -3.94
C PRO A 9 13.36 -32.43 -2.60
N SER A 10 14.07 -32.76 -1.52
CA SER A 10 13.51 -32.82 -0.16
C SER A 10 13.39 -31.47 0.52
N LYS A 11 14.09 -30.43 0.01
CA LYS A 11 14.05 -29.09 0.53
C LYS A 11 13.08 -28.22 -0.25
N LYS A 12 12.58 -27.18 0.41
CA LYS A 12 11.65 -26.20 -0.18
C LYS A 12 12.14 -24.82 0.18
N LEU A 13 12.16 -23.92 -0.82
CA LEU A 13 12.37 -22.51 -0.59
C LEU A 13 11.05 -21.88 -0.11
N TYR A 14 11.13 -21.08 0.94
CA TYR A 14 9.99 -20.31 1.41
C TYR A 14 9.82 -19.08 0.54
N VAL A 15 8.74 -19.05 -0.24
CA VAL A 15 8.55 -18.08 -1.32
C VAL A 15 8.57 -16.62 -0.84
N TRP A 16 8.17 -16.33 0.39
CA TRP A 16 8.17 -14.98 0.91
C TRP A 16 9.58 -14.41 1.14
N PHE A 17 10.57 -15.26 1.34
CA PHE A 17 11.96 -14.82 1.38
C PHE A 17 12.41 -14.23 0.03
N ASP A 18 11.97 -14.82 -1.07
CA ASP A 18 12.27 -14.34 -2.43
C ASP A 18 11.34 -13.19 -2.85
N ALA A 19 10.08 -13.19 -2.38
CA ALA A 19 9.05 -12.28 -2.86
C ALA A 19 9.33 -10.80 -2.55
N VAL A 20 9.96 -10.49 -1.41
CA VAL A 20 10.24 -9.10 -1.01
C VAL A 20 11.32 -8.44 -1.88
N VAL A 21 12.21 -9.21 -2.52
CA VAL A 21 13.18 -8.70 -3.49
C VAL A 21 12.48 -8.09 -4.72
N GLY A 22 11.22 -8.44 -4.94
CA GLY A 22 10.40 -7.92 -6.03
C GLY A 22 10.28 -6.39 -6.06
N TYR A 23 10.36 -5.71 -4.92
CA TYR A 23 10.36 -4.24 -4.87
C TYR A 23 11.58 -3.63 -5.58
N LEU A 24 12.76 -4.15 -5.28
CA LEU A 24 14.00 -3.72 -5.94
C LEU A 24 13.98 -4.10 -7.42
N SER A 25 13.61 -5.33 -7.74
CA SER A 25 13.55 -5.82 -9.12
C SER A 25 12.60 -4.98 -9.98
N ALA A 26 11.44 -4.60 -9.44
CA ALA A 26 10.48 -3.75 -10.13
C ALA A 26 11.03 -2.33 -10.37
N SER A 27 11.77 -1.77 -9.41
CA SER A 27 12.42 -0.46 -9.57
C SER A 27 13.50 -0.48 -10.64
N ILE A 28 14.31 -1.53 -10.68
CA ILE A 28 15.34 -1.73 -11.71
C ILE A 28 14.69 -1.89 -13.09
N GLU A 29 13.66 -2.72 -13.20
CA GLU A 29 12.92 -2.92 -14.45
C GLU A 29 12.28 -1.63 -14.95
N TRP A 30 11.67 -0.85 -14.05
CA TRP A 30 11.13 0.46 -14.38
C TRP A 30 12.22 1.41 -14.91
N ALA A 31 13.37 1.47 -14.25
CA ALA A 31 14.49 2.30 -14.68
C ALA A 31 14.96 1.95 -16.10
N HIS A 32 15.08 0.66 -16.39
CA HIS A 32 15.42 0.20 -17.75
C HIS A 32 14.38 0.63 -18.80
N ARG A 33 13.10 0.48 -18.49
CA ARG A 33 11.99 0.86 -19.40
C ARG A 33 11.88 2.37 -19.58
N SER A 34 12.24 3.17 -18.58
CA SER A 34 12.17 4.63 -18.65
C SER A 34 13.28 5.26 -19.53
N GLY A 35 14.26 4.46 -19.98
CA GLY A 35 15.40 4.94 -20.72
C GLY A 35 16.54 5.52 -19.85
N ASN A 36 16.40 5.49 -18.52
CA ASN A 36 17.44 5.82 -17.56
C ASN A 36 17.72 4.61 -16.65
N PRO A 37 18.61 3.69 -17.03
CA PRO A 37 18.86 2.45 -16.30
C PRO A 37 19.37 2.63 -14.87
N GLU A 38 19.87 3.82 -14.53
CA GLU A 38 20.39 4.13 -13.19
C GLU A 38 19.35 4.81 -12.27
N ALA A 39 18.17 5.19 -12.78
CA ALA A 39 17.16 5.94 -12.02
C ALA A 39 16.64 5.21 -10.77
N TRP A 40 16.74 3.87 -10.70
CA TRP A 40 16.39 3.10 -9.50
C TRP A 40 17.24 3.48 -8.28
N LYS A 41 18.47 3.99 -8.48
CA LYS A 41 19.39 4.39 -7.41
C LYS A 41 18.89 5.58 -6.61
N ASP A 42 18.13 6.48 -7.25
CA ASP A 42 17.52 7.64 -6.59
C ASP A 42 16.56 7.20 -5.46
N PHE A 43 15.95 6.02 -5.60
CA PHE A 43 15.06 5.45 -4.58
C PHE A 43 15.78 4.57 -3.56
N TRP A 44 16.81 3.86 -3.99
CA TRP A 44 17.42 2.79 -3.21
C TRP A 44 18.78 3.12 -2.60
N GLN A 45 19.45 4.18 -3.08
CA GLN A 45 20.79 4.53 -2.64
C GLN A 45 20.93 6.00 -2.19
N ASP A 46 19.97 6.86 -2.50
CA ASP A 46 19.97 8.22 -1.97
C ASP A 46 19.58 8.19 -0.49
N PRO A 47 20.46 8.63 0.44
CA PRO A 47 20.19 8.64 1.87
C PRO A 47 19.07 9.61 2.28
N ALA A 48 18.65 10.52 1.40
CA ALA A 48 17.53 11.42 1.62
C ALA A 48 16.17 10.78 1.28
N THR A 49 16.18 9.63 0.61
CA THR A 49 14.94 8.92 0.25
C THR A 49 14.39 8.15 1.44
N GLU A 50 13.13 8.35 1.70
CA GLU A 50 12.36 7.64 2.73
C GLU A 50 11.48 6.54 2.11
N GLY A 51 11.63 5.31 2.59
CA GLY A 51 10.88 4.15 2.13
C GLY A 51 9.75 3.76 3.08
N TYR A 52 8.50 3.97 2.65
CA TYR A 52 7.30 3.61 3.40
C TYR A 52 6.65 2.36 2.80
N TYR A 53 6.46 1.32 3.62
CA TYR A 53 5.91 0.04 3.19
C TYR A 53 4.52 -0.16 3.78
N PHE A 54 3.49 -0.04 2.95
CA PHE A 54 2.08 -0.22 3.36
C PHE A 54 1.62 -1.64 3.09
N MET A 55 1.05 -2.30 4.09
CA MET A 55 0.64 -3.69 3.98
C MET A 55 -0.43 -4.09 4.99
N GLY A 56 -1.05 -5.24 4.78
CA GLY A 56 -1.85 -5.90 5.81
C GLY A 56 -0.97 -6.53 6.90
N LYS A 57 -1.48 -6.62 8.11
CA LYS A 57 -0.78 -7.11 9.31
C LYS A 57 -0.05 -8.45 9.15
N ASP A 58 -0.53 -9.31 8.28
CA ASP A 58 0.08 -10.63 8.01
C ASP A 58 1.49 -10.52 7.40
N ASN A 59 1.84 -9.36 6.82
CA ASN A 59 3.09 -9.14 6.12
C ASN A 59 4.14 -8.34 6.94
N ILE A 60 3.82 -7.97 8.18
CA ILE A 60 4.73 -7.18 9.03
C ILE A 60 6.10 -7.84 9.15
N THR A 61 6.16 -9.12 9.48
CA THR A 61 7.41 -9.86 9.67
C THR A 61 8.31 -9.84 8.43
N PHE A 62 7.71 -9.91 7.24
CA PHE A 62 8.48 -9.91 5.99
C PHE A 62 9.12 -8.56 5.71
N HIS A 63 8.54 -7.47 6.16
CA HIS A 63 9.00 -6.11 5.88
C HIS A 63 9.78 -5.47 7.03
N SER A 64 9.53 -5.90 8.27
CA SER A 64 10.23 -5.39 9.46
C SER A 64 11.44 -6.23 9.87
N GLN A 65 11.52 -7.49 9.45
CA GLN A 65 12.59 -8.40 9.84
C GLN A 65 13.32 -8.99 8.62
N ILE A 66 12.61 -9.70 7.74
CA ILE A 66 13.24 -10.43 6.63
C ILE A 66 13.85 -9.46 5.63
N TRP A 67 13.09 -8.51 5.13
CA TRP A 67 13.56 -7.55 4.15
C TRP A 67 14.76 -6.70 4.64
N PRO A 68 14.74 -6.09 5.83
CA PRO A 68 15.93 -5.43 6.36
C PRO A 68 17.13 -6.37 6.53
N ALA A 69 16.89 -7.61 6.95
CA ALA A 69 17.97 -8.59 7.09
C ALA A 69 18.60 -8.96 5.75
N GLU A 70 17.82 -9.08 4.68
CA GLU A 70 18.32 -9.31 3.33
C GLU A 70 19.14 -8.12 2.83
N LEU A 71 18.66 -6.90 3.00
CA LEU A 71 19.38 -5.67 2.62
C LEU A 71 20.70 -5.54 3.37
N LEU A 72 20.71 -5.77 4.68
CA LEU A 72 21.93 -5.76 5.51
C LEU A 72 22.89 -6.89 5.13
N GLY A 73 22.35 -8.08 4.90
CA GLY A 73 23.16 -9.22 4.45
C GLY A 73 23.81 -8.97 3.10
N TYR A 74 23.05 -8.40 2.17
CA TYR A 74 23.53 -8.01 0.85
C TYR A 74 24.60 -6.92 0.91
N ALA A 75 24.47 -5.95 1.83
CA ALA A 75 25.48 -4.92 2.08
C ALA A 75 26.76 -5.44 2.81
N GLY A 76 26.85 -6.75 3.08
CA GLY A 76 27.96 -7.33 3.84
C GLY A 76 27.93 -7.05 5.35
N LYS A 77 26.82 -6.49 5.84
CA LYS A 77 26.62 -6.10 7.25
C LYS A 77 25.87 -7.18 8.09
N GLY A 78 25.77 -8.40 7.60
CA GLY A 78 25.19 -9.51 8.33
C GLY A 78 26.00 -9.87 9.59
N ALA A 79 25.40 -10.58 10.54
CA ALA A 79 26.04 -10.93 11.83
C ALA A 79 27.37 -11.68 11.71
N LYS A 80 27.60 -12.38 10.58
CA LYS A 80 28.84 -13.09 10.28
C LYS A 80 29.77 -12.29 9.35
N GLY A 81 29.46 -11.03 9.07
CA GLY A 81 30.09 -10.25 8.04
C GLY A 81 29.73 -10.73 6.64
N GLY A 82 30.50 -10.33 5.64
CA GLY A 82 30.33 -10.72 4.25
C GLY A 82 30.93 -9.69 3.31
N THR A 83 30.84 -9.98 2.01
CA THR A 83 31.19 -9.05 0.94
C THR A 83 29.90 -8.41 0.43
N ALA A 84 29.90 -7.10 0.23
CA ALA A 84 28.76 -6.41 -0.36
C ALA A 84 28.50 -6.93 -1.79
N GLY A 85 27.22 -7.02 -2.14
CA GLY A 85 26.80 -7.37 -3.48
C GLY A 85 27.11 -6.27 -4.50
N GLU A 86 26.98 -6.58 -5.78
CA GLU A 86 27.36 -5.71 -6.91
C GLU A 86 26.61 -4.36 -6.92
N LEU A 87 25.38 -4.34 -6.46
CA LEU A 87 24.59 -3.10 -6.39
C LEU A 87 25.02 -2.17 -5.25
N GLY A 88 25.86 -2.64 -4.32
CA GLY A 88 26.31 -1.86 -3.17
C GLY A 88 25.29 -1.81 -2.03
N GLU A 89 25.37 -0.79 -1.19
CA GLU A 89 24.48 -0.58 -0.06
C GLU A 89 23.14 -0.02 -0.54
N LEU A 90 22.05 -0.56 0.01
CA LEU A 90 20.68 -0.18 -0.32
C LEU A 90 19.97 0.37 0.93
N ASN A 91 19.08 1.33 0.72
CA ASN A 91 18.31 1.95 1.80
C ASN A 91 17.41 0.93 2.51
N LEU A 92 17.41 1.00 3.84
CA LEU A 92 16.49 0.23 4.66
C LEU A 92 15.09 0.88 4.64
N PRO A 93 14.03 0.10 4.96
CA PRO A 93 12.71 0.68 5.21
C PRO A 93 12.77 1.77 6.28
N THR A 94 12.18 2.94 6.00
CA THR A 94 12.02 4.01 6.99
C THR A 94 10.88 3.67 7.92
N GLU A 95 9.75 3.23 7.35
CA GLU A 95 8.58 2.87 8.13
C GLU A 95 7.81 1.71 7.50
N VAL A 96 7.27 0.83 8.34
CA VAL A 96 6.38 -0.26 7.97
C VAL A 96 5.00 0.06 8.53
N VAL A 97 4.09 0.46 7.64
CA VAL A 97 2.72 0.85 7.99
C VAL A 97 1.80 -0.33 7.75
N SER A 98 1.29 -0.92 8.80
CA SER A 98 0.38 -2.05 8.68
C SER A 98 -1.06 -1.64 8.93
N SER A 99 -1.99 -2.27 8.21
CA SER A 99 -3.42 -2.19 8.45
C SER A 99 -3.97 -3.52 8.94
N GLU A 100 -5.06 -3.44 9.69
CA GLU A 100 -5.89 -4.58 10.05
C GLU A 100 -6.70 -5.06 8.83
N PHE A 101 -7.65 -5.99 9.00
CA PHE A 101 -8.43 -6.52 7.88
C PHE A 101 -9.71 -5.74 7.65
N LEU A 102 -10.01 -5.48 6.38
CA LEU A 102 -11.34 -5.14 5.95
C LEU A 102 -12.09 -6.46 5.67
N THR A 103 -13.27 -6.62 6.25
CA THR A 103 -14.18 -7.74 6.01
C THR A 103 -15.38 -7.26 5.19
N MET A 104 -16.20 -8.18 4.72
CA MET A 104 -17.42 -7.89 3.99
C MET A 104 -18.56 -8.67 4.60
N SER A 105 -19.50 -7.96 5.23
CA SER A 105 -20.67 -8.56 5.92
C SER A 105 -20.27 -9.69 6.87
N GLY A 106 -19.24 -9.43 7.71
CA GLY A 106 -18.71 -10.37 8.69
C GLY A 106 -17.82 -11.49 8.13
N SER A 107 -17.55 -11.49 6.83
CA SER A 107 -16.72 -12.51 6.17
C SER A 107 -15.45 -11.90 5.61
N LYS A 108 -14.33 -12.67 5.63
CA LYS A 108 -13.11 -12.25 4.93
C LYS A 108 -13.34 -12.20 3.42
N PHE A 109 -12.79 -11.19 2.76
CA PHE A 109 -12.75 -11.15 1.30
C PHE A 109 -12.11 -12.41 0.74
N SER A 110 -12.76 -13.05 -0.21
CA SER A 110 -12.29 -14.29 -0.83
C SER A 110 -12.85 -14.42 -2.23
N SER A 111 -12.00 -14.27 -3.23
CA SER A 111 -12.38 -14.48 -4.64
C SER A 111 -12.85 -15.91 -4.91
N SER A 112 -12.23 -16.91 -4.28
CA SER A 112 -12.61 -18.32 -4.44
C SER A 112 -13.98 -18.67 -3.85
N LYS A 113 -14.49 -17.86 -2.90
CA LYS A 113 -15.81 -18.01 -2.28
C LYS A 113 -16.85 -17.02 -2.82
N GLY A 114 -16.48 -16.20 -3.79
CA GLY A 114 -17.37 -15.18 -4.36
C GLY A 114 -17.66 -13.99 -3.41
N VAL A 115 -16.98 -13.90 -2.27
CA VAL A 115 -17.08 -12.76 -1.34
C VAL A 115 -16.03 -11.73 -1.76
N VAL A 116 -16.34 -10.96 -2.80
CA VAL A 116 -15.39 -10.00 -3.39
C VAL A 116 -16.14 -8.85 -4.04
N ILE A 117 -15.58 -7.65 -3.91
CA ILE A 117 -15.94 -6.48 -4.71
C ILE A 117 -14.70 -6.15 -5.53
N TYR A 118 -14.79 -6.26 -6.85
CA TYR A 118 -13.70 -5.85 -7.72
C TYR A 118 -13.66 -4.32 -7.81
N VAL A 119 -12.53 -3.75 -7.48
CA VAL A 119 -12.35 -2.28 -7.48
C VAL A 119 -12.69 -1.67 -8.84
N LYS A 120 -12.34 -2.34 -9.94
CA LYS A 120 -12.67 -1.90 -11.30
C LYS A 120 -14.18 -1.70 -11.50
N ASP A 121 -14.96 -2.69 -11.07
CA ASP A 121 -16.42 -2.66 -11.25
C ASP A 121 -17.05 -1.62 -10.31
N PHE A 122 -16.55 -1.54 -9.08
CA PHE A 122 -16.98 -0.51 -8.13
C PHE A 122 -16.72 0.91 -8.66
N LEU A 123 -15.53 1.16 -9.20
CA LEU A 123 -15.17 2.48 -9.73
C LEU A 123 -15.97 2.85 -10.98
N ALA A 124 -16.37 1.88 -11.79
CA ALA A 124 -17.23 2.11 -12.95
C ALA A 124 -18.64 2.59 -12.55
N GLU A 125 -19.15 2.12 -11.40
CA GLU A 125 -20.50 2.44 -10.92
C GLU A 125 -20.51 3.72 -10.05
N PHE A 126 -19.60 3.83 -9.09
CA PHE A 126 -19.63 4.88 -8.05
C PHE A 126 -18.54 5.94 -8.20
N GLY A 127 -17.55 5.74 -9.04
CA GLY A 127 -16.37 6.61 -9.15
C GLY A 127 -15.40 6.46 -7.96
N PRO A 128 -14.28 7.21 -7.95
CA PRO A 128 -13.22 7.02 -6.97
C PRO A 128 -13.47 7.70 -5.62
N ASP A 129 -14.12 8.87 -5.60
CA ASP A 129 -14.20 9.69 -4.40
C ASP A 129 -15.01 9.06 -3.26
N PRO A 130 -16.17 8.44 -3.48
CA PRO A 130 -16.90 7.74 -2.43
C PRO A 130 -16.11 6.60 -1.80
N LEU A 131 -15.37 5.83 -2.61
CA LEU A 131 -14.53 4.74 -2.12
C LEU A 131 -13.36 5.26 -1.29
N ARG A 132 -12.65 6.28 -1.81
CA ARG A 132 -11.52 6.91 -1.10
C ARG A 132 -11.97 7.50 0.23
N TYR A 133 -13.11 8.19 0.24
CA TYR A 133 -13.68 8.72 1.47
C TYR A 133 -14.02 7.62 2.48
N PHE A 134 -14.71 6.57 2.03
CA PHE A 134 -15.07 5.46 2.91
C PHE A 134 -13.84 4.80 3.53
N ILE A 135 -12.82 4.51 2.74
CA ILE A 135 -11.56 3.91 3.25
C ILE A 135 -10.85 4.85 4.22
N ALA A 136 -10.88 6.16 3.99
CA ALA A 136 -10.25 7.14 4.89
C ALA A 136 -10.94 7.24 6.26
N VAL A 137 -12.27 7.10 6.30
CA VAL A 137 -13.03 7.28 7.58
C VAL A 137 -13.42 5.97 8.26
N ALA A 138 -13.39 4.86 7.56
CA ALA A 138 -13.81 3.54 8.05
C ALA A 138 -12.81 2.43 7.67
N GLY A 139 -11.59 2.80 7.26
CA GLY A 139 -10.53 1.83 6.96
C GLY A 139 -10.04 1.12 8.22
N PRO A 140 -9.46 -0.06 8.06
CA PRO A 140 -8.99 -0.90 9.17
C PRO A 140 -7.61 -0.45 9.67
N GLU A 141 -7.47 0.75 10.26
CA GLU A 141 -6.19 1.25 10.76
C GLU A 141 -5.74 0.50 12.01
N ASN A 142 -6.58 0.48 13.05
CA ASN A 142 -6.23 -0.08 14.36
C ASN A 142 -7.03 -1.32 14.75
N ASN A 143 -8.12 -1.59 14.05
CA ASN A 143 -8.99 -2.73 14.28
C ASN A 143 -9.54 -3.24 12.95
N ASP A 144 -9.89 -4.52 12.90
CA ASP A 144 -10.65 -5.07 11.78
C ASP A 144 -11.95 -4.28 11.62
N THR A 145 -12.29 -3.90 10.41
CA THR A 145 -13.52 -3.19 10.07
C THR A 145 -14.32 -3.97 9.04
N ASP A 146 -15.64 -3.73 9.01
CA ASP A 146 -16.54 -4.45 8.12
C ASP A 146 -17.15 -3.51 7.09
N PHE A 147 -17.00 -3.87 5.81
CA PHE A 147 -17.71 -3.20 4.73
C PHE A 147 -19.14 -3.75 4.64
N THR A 148 -20.10 -2.86 4.76
CA THR A 148 -21.48 -3.13 4.39
C THR A 148 -21.99 -2.04 3.46
N TRP A 149 -22.90 -2.40 2.54
CA TRP A 149 -23.50 -1.42 1.63
C TRP A 149 -24.28 -0.34 2.37
N ASP A 150 -24.97 -0.69 3.43
CA ASP A 150 -25.74 0.27 4.24
C ASP A 150 -24.84 1.32 4.88
N GLU A 151 -23.73 0.90 5.46
CA GLU A 151 -22.75 1.81 6.06
C GLU A 151 -22.04 2.67 5.00
N PHE A 152 -21.69 2.10 3.85
CA PHE A 152 -21.13 2.84 2.74
C PHE A 152 -22.07 3.95 2.25
N VAL A 153 -23.33 3.61 1.97
CA VAL A 153 -24.34 4.57 1.51
C VAL A 153 -24.60 5.63 2.56
N ARG A 154 -24.71 5.23 3.83
CA ARG A 154 -24.92 6.16 4.95
C ARG A 154 -23.81 7.19 5.04
N ARG A 155 -22.54 6.76 5.00
CA ARG A 155 -21.39 7.67 5.11
C ARG A 155 -21.26 8.58 3.91
N VAL A 156 -21.39 8.04 2.71
CA VAL A 156 -21.30 8.84 1.47
C VAL A 156 -22.39 9.90 1.44
N ASN A 157 -23.63 9.56 1.75
CA ASN A 157 -24.72 10.52 1.71
C ASN A 157 -24.67 11.52 2.86
N ASN A 158 -24.49 11.08 4.10
CA ASN A 158 -24.59 11.97 5.26
C ASN A 158 -23.32 12.77 5.51
N GLU A 159 -22.16 12.19 5.29
CA GLU A 159 -20.89 12.81 5.65
C GLU A 159 -20.26 13.49 4.42
N LEU A 160 -20.10 12.79 3.30
CA LEU A 160 -19.48 13.37 2.10
C LEU A 160 -20.45 14.32 1.37
N ALA A 161 -21.64 13.86 0.97
CA ALA A 161 -22.56 14.68 0.21
C ALA A 161 -23.23 15.78 1.06
N ASN A 162 -23.92 15.41 2.15
CA ASN A 162 -24.64 16.38 2.97
C ASN A 162 -23.75 17.20 3.89
N GLY A 163 -22.74 16.59 4.51
CA GLY A 163 -21.81 17.32 5.40
C GLY A 163 -20.89 18.23 4.63
N TRP A 164 -19.98 17.64 3.87
CA TRP A 164 -18.97 18.37 3.11
C TRP A 164 -19.57 19.20 1.98
N GLY A 165 -20.51 18.63 1.20
CA GLY A 165 -21.17 19.33 0.10
C GLY A 165 -21.93 20.55 0.55
N ASN A 166 -22.66 20.50 1.68
CA ASN A 166 -23.35 21.66 2.24
C ASN A 166 -22.38 22.72 2.75
N LEU A 167 -21.26 22.32 3.39
CA LEU A 167 -20.23 23.28 3.81
C LEU A 167 -19.69 24.06 2.61
N VAL A 168 -19.35 23.39 1.52
CA VAL A 168 -18.87 24.03 0.29
C VAL A 168 -19.93 24.97 -0.29
N THR A 169 -21.19 24.51 -0.40
CA THR A 169 -22.30 25.31 -0.96
C THR A 169 -22.56 26.58 -0.16
N VAL A 170 -22.63 26.45 1.19
CA VAL A 170 -22.87 27.60 2.07
C VAL A 170 -21.69 28.57 2.03
N SER A 171 -20.45 28.08 2.07
CA SER A 171 -19.27 28.94 1.98
C SER A 171 -19.22 29.71 0.65
N TYR A 172 -19.53 29.05 -0.46
CA TYR A 172 -19.54 29.70 -1.79
C TYR A 172 -20.63 30.75 -1.92
N THR A 173 -21.83 30.48 -1.42
CA THR A 173 -22.93 31.46 -1.42
C THR A 173 -22.64 32.67 -0.57
N HIS A 174 -22.02 32.51 0.61
CA HIS A 174 -21.64 33.62 1.46
C HIS A 174 -20.52 34.48 0.86
N LEU A 175 -19.49 33.88 0.28
CA LEU A 175 -18.41 34.59 -0.40
C LEU A 175 -18.96 35.44 -1.57
N ARG A 176 -19.84 34.85 -2.40
CA ARG A 176 -20.44 35.56 -3.53
C ARG A 176 -21.37 36.71 -3.14
N ALA A 177 -22.06 36.58 -1.99
CA ALA A 177 -22.91 37.64 -1.47
C ALA A 177 -22.08 38.85 -0.96
N HIS A 178 -20.85 38.62 -0.49
CA HIS A 178 -19.95 39.71 -0.08
C HIS A 178 -19.29 40.44 -1.27
N GLU A 179 -19.04 39.73 -2.39
CA GLU A 179 -18.50 40.37 -3.61
C GLU A 179 -19.49 41.32 -4.27
N THR A 180 -20.80 41.10 -4.15
CA THR A 180 -21.86 41.95 -4.74
C THR A 180 -22.19 43.17 -3.89
N VAL A 181 -21.59 43.40 -2.73
CA VAL A 181 -21.80 44.58 -1.86
C VAL A 181 -20.70 45.64 -2.05
N LEU A 182 -19.69 45.39 -2.89
CA LEU A 182 -18.57 46.27 -3.17
C LEU A 182 -18.65 47.00 -4.53
N ASP A 183 -19.74 46.86 -5.27
CA ASP A 183 -20.12 47.65 -6.42
C ASP A 183 -21.30 48.59 -6.03
#